data_ac6b9c05fe15ced900932c9a75aa27ea
#
_entry.id   ac6b9c05fe15ced900932c9a75aa27ea
#
_cell.length_a   1.000
_cell.length_b   1.000
_cell.length_c   1.000
_cell.angle_alpha   90.00
_cell.angle_beta   90.00
_cell.angle_gamma   90.00
#
_symmetry.space_group_name_H-M   'P 1'
#
loop_
_entity.id
_entity.type
_entity.pdbx_description
1 polymer ?
#
loop_
_entity_poly.entity_id
_entity_poly.type
_entity_poly.pdbx_seq_one_letter_code
_entity_poly.pdbx_strand_id
1 'polypeptide(L)'
;MKKLFLLDAYALIYRAYYAFIRVPRINSKGQNTSAILGFVNTLEEVLRRENPDYIGVVFDPKGGTFRHKLYPAYKAQREETPEDIRFAIPYIKSIIEGYRIPVIEVENYEADDVIGTLAKRFAVLIPPVFEPFKTINL
;
A
#
# COMPACT_ATOMS: atom_id res chain seq x y z
N MET A 1 1.66 -23.22 -9.95
CA MET A 1 2.14 -22.52 -8.77
C MET A 1 1.38 -21.20 -8.63
N LYS A 2 0.62 -21.01 -7.56
CA LYS A 2 -0.18 -19.80 -7.39
C LYS A 2 0.61 -18.71 -6.67
N LYS A 3 0.47 -17.47 -7.15
CA LYS A 3 1.16 -16.30 -6.60
C LYS A 3 0.18 -15.39 -5.87
N LEU A 4 0.50 -15.04 -4.64
CA LEU A 4 -0.20 -14.01 -3.86
C LEU A 4 0.70 -12.77 -3.76
N PHE A 5 0.15 -11.61 -4.12
CA PHE A 5 0.79 -10.31 -3.94
C PHE A 5 0.00 -9.51 -2.90
N LEU A 6 0.67 -9.10 -1.85
CA LEU A 6 0.13 -8.17 -0.86
C LEU A 6 0.99 -6.90 -0.89
N LEU A 7 0.39 -5.82 -1.33
CA LEU A 7 1.09 -4.54 -1.50
C LEU A 7 0.88 -3.67 -0.26
N ASP A 8 1.97 -3.14 0.28
CA ASP A 8 1.93 -2.10 1.30
C ASP A 8 1.60 -0.76 0.63
N ALA A 9 0.39 -0.28 0.82
CA ALA A 9 -0.11 0.90 0.14
C ALA A 9 0.71 2.15 0.45
N TYR A 10 0.93 2.46 1.72
CA TYR A 10 1.65 3.68 2.09
C TYR A 10 3.10 3.68 1.63
N ALA A 11 3.78 2.55 1.70
CA ALA A 11 5.15 2.44 1.18
C ALA A 11 5.21 2.81 -0.31
N LEU A 12 4.28 2.30 -1.11
CA LEU A 12 4.20 2.61 -2.54
C LEU A 12 3.75 4.05 -2.83
N ILE A 13 2.81 4.56 -2.05
CA ILE A 13 2.29 5.93 -2.20
C ILE A 13 3.38 6.96 -1.88
N TYR A 14 4.07 6.82 -0.76
CA TYR A 14 5.18 7.70 -0.38
C TYR A 14 6.30 7.67 -1.42
N ARG A 15 6.65 6.49 -1.86
CA ARG A 15 7.66 6.34 -2.92
C ARG A 15 7.26 7.05 -4.20
N ALA A 16 6.03 6.89 -4.63
CA ALA A 16 5.49 7.55 -5.82
C ALA A 16 5.52 9.07 -5.66
N TYR A 17 5.12 9.58 -4.51
CA TYR A 17 5.13 11.01 -4.21
C TYR A 17 6.55 11.60 -4.29
N TYR A 18 7.50 10.97 -3.62
CA TYR A 18 8.89 11.47 -3.60
C TYR A 18 9.62 11.28 -4.93
N ALA A 19 9.23 10.32 -5.74
CA ALA A 19 9.79 10.16 -7.07
C ALA A 19 9.52 11.39 -7.98
N PHE A 20 8.41 12.08 -7.75
CA PHE A 20 8.03 13.28 -8.50
C PHE A 20 8.26 14.60 -7.73
N ILE A 21 8.96 14.57 -6.61
CA ILE A 21 9.06 15.75 -5.72
C ILE A 21 9.64 16.97 -6.41
N ARG A 22 10.56 16.78 -7.35
CA ARG A 22 11.21 17.87 -8.10
C ARG A 22 10.39 18.38 -9.28
N VAL A 23 9.56 17.52 -9.87
CA VAL A 23 8.69 17.85 -11.00
C VAL A 23 7.33 17.24 -10.74
N PRO A 24 6.54 17.85 -9.85
CA PRO A 24 5.23 17.31 -9.47
C PRO A 24 4.27 17.27 -10.66
N ARG A 25 3.41 16.30 -10.67
CA ARG A 25 2.34 16.17 -11.67
C ARG A 25 1.10 16.92 -11.19
N ILE A 26 0.96 18.12 -11.67
CA ILE A 26 -0.14 19.03 -11.32
C ILE A 26 -1.19 18.99 -12.43
N ASN A 27 -2.44 18.73 -12.06
CA ASN A 27 -3.55 18.74 -13.02
C ASN A 27 -4.07 20.17 -13.29
N SER A 28 -5.05 20.29 -14.17
CA SER A 28 -5.64 21.59 -14.55
C SER A 28 -6.33 22.32 -13.39
N LYS A 29 -6.64 21.61 -12.30
CA LYS A 29 -7.24 22.17 -11.08
C LYS A 29 -6.19 22.56 -10.03
N GLY A 30 -4.91 22.48 -10.34
CA GLY A 30 -3.82 22.78 -9.43
C GLY A 30 -3.52 21.70 -8.38
N GLN A 31 -4.07 20.50 -8.53
CA GLN A 31 -3.92 19.39 -7.60
C GLN A 31 -2.69 18.54 -7.96
N ASN A 32 -1.91 18.16 -6.96
CA ASN A 32 -0.75 17.28 -7.13
C ASN A 32 -1.21 15.83 -7.22
N THR A 33 -1.13 15.27 -8.43
CA THR A 33 -1.54 13.88 -8.73
C THR A 33 -0.36 12.91 -8.79
N SER A 34 0.82 13.32 -8.36
CA SER A 34 2.05 12.52 -8.46
C SER A 34 1.95 11.17 -7.77
N ALA A 35 1.42 11.15 -6.55
CA ALA A 35 1.26 9.91 -5.78
C ALA A 35 0.27 8.95 -6.47
N ILE A 36 -0.82 9.49 -7.03
CA ILE A 36 -1.82 8.71 -7.75
C ILE A 36 -1.20 8.08 -9.00
N LEU A 37 -0.54 8.89 -9.82
CA LEU A 37 0.09 8.43 -11.06
C LEU A 37 1.15 7.35 -10.79
N GLY A 38 2.05 7.61 -9.85
CA GLY A 38 3.12 6.67 -9.53
C GLY A 38 2.61 5.37 -8.93
N PHE A 39 1.59 5.44 -8.08
CA PHE A 39 0.94 4.24 -7.52
C PHE A 39 0.29 3.40 -8.62
N VAL A 40 -0.49 4.02 -9.51
CA VAL A 40 -1.17 3.32 -10.62
C VAL A 40 -0.15 2.70 -11.56
N ASN A 41 0.91 3.40 -11.90
CA ASN A 41 1.97 2.85 -12.74
C ASN A 41 2.61 1.60 -12.11
N THR A 42 2.86 1.62 -10.80
CA THR A 42 3.40 0.47 -10.08
C THR A 42 2.41 -0.68 -10.06
N LEU A 43 1.13 -0.41 -9.80
CA LEU A 43 0.09 -1.42 -9.79
C LEU A 43 -0.05 -2.10 -11.16
N GLU A 44 -0.11 -1.31 -12.23
CA GLU A 44 -0.16 -1.82 -13.60
C GLU A 44 1.06 -2.68 -13.95
N GLU A 45 2.23 -2.27 -13.50
CA GLU A 45 3.45 -3.03 -13.72
C GLU A 45 3.41 -4.38 -13.00
N VAL A 46 2.96 -4.42 -11.76
CA VAL A 46 2.77 -5.67 -11.00
C VAL A 46 1.80 -6.59 -11.70
N LEU A 47 0.64 -6.08 -12.10
CA LEU A 47 -0.39 -6.88 -12.76
C LEU A 47 0.12 -7.46 -14.08
N ARG A 48 0.84 -6.68 -14.85
CA ARG A 48 1.34 -7.09 -16.17
C ARG A 48 2.50 -8.06 -16.11
N ARG A 49 3.50 -7.79 -15.25
CA ARG A 49 4.74 -8.56 -15.20
C ARG A 49 4.63 -9.82 -14.36
N GLU A 50 3.98 -9.70 -13.22
CA GLU A 50 3.92 -10.80 -12.25
C GLU A 50 2.70 -11.69 -12.46
N ASN A 51 1.67 -11.17 -13.12
CA ASN A 51 0.41 -11.87 -13.35
C ASN A 51 -0.07 -12.64 -12.11
N PRO A 52 -0.33 -11.95 -10.99
CA PRO A 52 -0.65 -12.62 -9.73
C PRO A 52 -2.00 -13.36 -9.82
N ASP A 53 -2.08 -14.52 -9.18
CA ASP A 53 -3.34 -15.25 -9.01
C ASP A 53 -4.23 -14.58 -7.96
N TYR A 54 -3.60 -14.01 -6.93
CA TYR A 54 -4.26 -13.26 -5.85
C TYR A 54 -3.48 -11.98 -5.58
N ILE A 55 -4.19 -10.88 -5.38
CA ILE A 55 -3.61 -9.59 -5.05
C ILE A 55 -4.50 -8.84 -4.06
N GLY A 56 -3.88 -8.16 -3.11
CA GLY A 56 -4.55 -7.24 -2.20
C GLY A 56 -3.66 -6.05 -1.92
N VAL A 57 -4.26 -4.92 -1.60
CA VAL A 57 -3.54 -3.70 -1.19
C VAL A 57 -3.90 -3.38 0.24
N VAL A 58 -2.90 -3.30 1.10
CA VAL A 58 -3.06 -3.19 2.54
C VAL A 58 -2.68 -1.78 2.99
N PHE A 59 -3.60 -1.14 3.69
CA PHE A 59 -3.44 0.19 4.27
C PHE A 59 -3.27 0.11 5.78
N ASP A 60 -2.44 0.99 6.33
CA ASP A 60 -2.45 1.26 7.77
C ASP A 60 -3.78 1.95 8.14
N PRO A 61 -4.33 1.67 9.34
CA PRO A 61 -5.55 2.31 9.80
C PRO A 61 -5.33 3.79 10.09
N LYS A 62 -6.41 4.57 10.03
CA LYS A 62 -6.37 6.02 10.31
C LYS A 62 -6.06 6.36 11.75
N GLY A 63 -6.23 5.47 12.68
CA GLY A 63 -5.96 5.70 14.10
C GLY A 63 -4.63 5.09 14.55
N GLY A 64 -4.31 5.25 15.81
CA GLY A 64 -3.21 4.52 16.44
C GLY A 64 -3.46 3.01 16.41
N THR A 65 -2.39 2.25 16.42
CA THR A 65 -2.43 0.79 16.53
C THR A 65 -2.20 0.34 17.97
N PHE A 66 -2.23 -0.97 18.22
CA PHE A 66 -1.92 -1.51 19.55
C PHE A 66 -0.54 -1.10 20.04
N ARG A 67 0.45 -0.88 19.16
CA ARG A 67 1.78 -0.39 19.53
C ARG A 67 1.73 1.01 20.11
N HIS A 68 0.90 1.88 19.57
CA HIS A 68 0.68 3.24 20.10
C HIS A 68 0.00 3.19 21.48
N LYS A 69 -0.93 2.27 21.68
CA LYS A 69 -1.61 2.08 22.98
C LYS A 69 -0.66 1.55 24.05
N LEU A 70 0.21 0.61 23.70
CA LEU A 70 1.20 0.03 24.61
C LEU A 70 2.39 0.94 24.86
N TYR A 71 2.79 1.73 23.87
CA TYR A 71 3.92 2.64 23.95
C TYR A 71 3.58 3.95 23.21
N PRO A 72 3.06 4.96 23.94
CA PRO A 72 2.61 6.22 23.32
C PRO A 72 3.69 6.97 22.53
N ALA A 73 4.98 6.78 22.87
CA ALA A 73 6.09 7.36 22.11
C ALA A 73 6.41 6.64 20.79
N TYR A 74 5.73 5.53 20.51
CA TYR A 74 5.94 4.78 19.27
C TYR A 74 5.62 5.65 18.05
N LYS A 75 6.64 5.87 17.22
CA LYS A 75 6.56 6.73 16.03
C LYS A 75 6.11 8.19 16.30
N ALA A 76 6.16 8.65 17.56
CA ALA A 76 5.71 10.02 17.91
C ALA A 76 6.52 11.14 17.23
N GLN A 77 7.75 10.86 16.80
CA GLN A 77 8.64 11.81 16.11
C GLN A 77 8.53 11.76 14.59
N ARG A 78 7.64 10.93 14.02
CA ARG A 78 7.42 10.93 12.58
C ARG A 78 6.74 12.23 12.15
N GLU A 79 7.20 12.76 11.03
CA GLU A 79 6.56 13.89 10.38
C GLU A 79 5.11 13.54 10.02
N GLU A 80 4.26 14.56 10.02
CA GLU A 80 2.89 14.39 9.53
C GLU A 80 2.88 13.98 8.06
N THR A 81 1.85 13.21 7.69
CA THR A 81 1.63 12.86 6.29
C THR A 81 1.43 14.12 5.46
N PRO A 82 2.20 14.32 4.38
CA PRO A 82 2.00 15.44 3.48
C PRO A 82 0.55 15.57 3.01
N GLU A 83 0.08 16.81 2.89
CA GLU A 83 -1.31 17.07 2.47
C GLU A 83 -1.63 16.48 1.11
N ASP A 84 -0.68 16.54 0.16
CA ASP A 84 -0.84 15.96 -1.17
C ASP A 84 -1.03 14.45 -1.13
N ILE A 85 -0.39 13.77 -0.19
CA ILE A 85 -0.60 12.34 0.02
C ILE A 85 -1.98 12.08 0.63
N ARG A 86 -2.37 12.85 1.63
CA ARG A 86 -3.72 12.76 2.22
C ARG A 86 -4.82 12.96 1.17
N PHE A 87 -4.62 13.93 0.29
CA PHE A 87 -5.49 14.17 -0.86
C PHE A 87 -5.57 12.94 -1.80
N ALA A 88 -4.45 12.30 -2.07
CA ALA A 88 -4.35 11.20 -3.02
C ALA A 88 -5.01 9.90 -2.53
N ILE A 89 -5.01 9.63 -1.23
CA ILE A 89 -5.45 8.35 -0.65
C ILE A 89 -6.87 7.95 -1.05
N PRO A 90 -7.91 8.80 -0.94
CA PRO A 90 -9.25 8.43 -1.35
C PRO A 90 -9.36 8.05 -2.83
N TYR A 91 -8.65 8.77 -3.69
CA TYR A 91 -8.61 8.48 -5.13
C TYR A 91 -7.91 7.15 -5.42
N ILE A 92 -6.80 6.89 -4.75
CA ILE A 92 -6.05 5.62 -4.89
C ILE A 92 -6.93 4.45 -4.45
N LYS A 93 -7.63 4.56 -3.32
CA LYS A 93 -8.57 3.52 -2.85
C LYS A 93 -9.67 3.26 -3.89
N SER A 94 -10.27 4.32 -4.44
CA SER A 94 -11.29 4.19 -5.48
C SER A 94 -10.76 3.51 -6.75
N ILE A 95 -9.55 3.83 -7.14
CA ILE A 95 -8.89 3.21 -8.30
C ILE A 95 -8.66 1.72 -8.06
N ILE A 96 -8.14 1.34 -6.89
CA ILE A 96 -7.92 -0.06 -6.51
C ILE A 96 -9.23 -0.84 -6.56
N GLU A 97 -10.30 -0.27 -6.01
CA GLU A 97 -11.64 -0.87 -6.07
C GLU A 97 -12.15 -1.00 -7.51
N GLY A 98 -11.86 -0.02 -8.36
CA GLY A 98 -12.16 -0.07 -9.79
C GLY A 98 -11.46 -1.22 -10.53
N TYR A 99 -10.29 -1.60 -10.09
CA TYR A 99 -9.59 -2.81 -10.56
C TYR A 99 -10.17 -4.11 -9.97
N ARG A 100 -11.15 -4.03 -9.08
CA ARG A 100 -11.70 -5.15 -8.30
C ARG A 100 -10.64 -5.86 -7.44
N ILE A 101 -9.68 -5.09 -6.95
CA ILE A 101 -8.65 -5.54 -6.03
C ILE A 101 -9.11 -5.20 -4.61
N PRO A 102 -9.02 -6.12 -3.65
CA PRO A 102 -9.37 -5.83 -2.26
C PRO A 102 -8.51 -4.72 -1.67
N VAL A 103 -9.16 -3.72 -1.09
CA VAL A 103 -8.55 -2.73 -0.19
C VAL A 103 -8.68 -3.28 1.23
N ILE A 104 -7.55 -3.54 1.88
CA ILE A 104 -7.50 -4.18 3.19
C ILE A 104 -6.99 -3.18 4.20
N GLU A 105 -7.79 -2.91 5.22
CA GLU A 105 -7.46 -2.04 6.34
C GLU A 105 -8.06 -2.66 7.61
N VAL A 106 -7.24 -2.92 8.61
CA VAL A 106 -7.67 -3.56 9.84
C VAL A 106 -7.41 -2.62 11.00
N GLU A 107 -8.46 -2.25 11.70
CA GLU A 107 -8.36 -1.40 12.88
C GLU A 107 -7.39 -2.00 13.91
N ASN A 108 -6.59 -1.17 14.54
CA ASN A 108 -5.57 -1.52 15.52
C ASN A 108 -4.28 -2.17 15.01
N TYR A 109 -4.21 -2.58 13.76
CA TYR A 109 -3.04 -3.27 13.21
C TYR A 109 -2.41 -2.50 12.07
N GLU A 110 -1.09 -2.43 12.05
CA GLU A 110 -0.35 -1.88 10.92
C GLU A 110 -0.43 -2.80 9.69
N ALA A 111 -0.19 -2.23 8.51
CA ALA A 111 -0.18 -2.99 7.27
C ALA A 111 0.77 -4.20 7.34
N ASP A 112 1.94 -4.04 7.94
CA ASP A 112 2.93 -5.11 8.12
C ASP A 112 2.37 -6.31 8.91
N ASP A 113 1.59 -6.05 9.95
CA ASP A 113 0.95 -7.11 10.75
C ASP A 113 -0.08 -7.88 9.93
N VAL A 114 -0.89 -7.15 9.18
CA VAL A 114 -1.94 -7.72 8.33
C VAL A 114 -1.33 -8.53 7.19
N ILE A 115 -0.32 -7.97 6.52
CA ILE A 115 0.43 -8.66 5.46
C ILE A 115 1.04 -9.95 5.99
N GLY A 116 1.75 -9.89 7.11
CA GLY A 116 2.36 -11.09 7.73
C GLY A 116 1.34 -12.17 8.10
N THR A 117 0.19 -11.76 8.62
CA THR A 117 -0.88 -12.68 8.99
C THR A 117 -1.52 -13.35 7.77
N LEU A 118 -1.88 -12.56 6.77
CA LEU A 118 -2.47 -13.09 5.54
C LEU A 118 -1.51 -13.99 4.80
N ALA A 119 -0.26 -13.61 4.75
CA ALA A 119 0.78 -14.41 4.14
C ALA A 119 0.89 -15.81 4.76
N LYS A 120 0.91 -15.90 6.08
CA LYS A 120 0.96 -17.18 6.79
C LYS A 120 -0.29 -18.03 6.54
N ARG A 121 -1.46 -17.41 6.53
CA ARG A 121 -2.73 -18.12 6.29
C ARG A 121 -2.80 -18.69 4.87
N PHE A 122 -2.43 -17.91 3.87
CA PHE A 122 -2.43 -18.35 2.49
C PHE A 122 -1.37 -19.42 2.20
N ALA A 123 -0.23 -19.39 2.87
CA ALA A 123 0.79 -20.45 2.75
C ALA A 123 0.25 -21.82 3.19
N VAL A 124 -0.70 -21.87 4.12
CA VAL A 124 -1.36 -23.12 4.55
C VAL A 124 -2.43 -23.56 3.56
N LEU A 125 -3.17 -22.60 2.95
CA LEU A 125 -4.29 -22.89 2.06
C LEU A 125 -3.86 -23.18 0.61
N ILE A 126 -2.69 -22.72 0.22
CA ILE A 126 -2.13 -22.84 -1.13
C ILE A 126 -0.71 -23.36 -1.01
N PRO A 127 -0.51 -24.66 -0.71
CA PRO A 127 0.84 -25.22 -0.70
C PRO A 127 1.37 -25.42 -2.12
N PRO A 128 2.65 -25.38 -2.37
CA PRO A 128 3.74 -24.91 -1.53
C PRO A 128 4.66 -23.93 -2.24
N VAL A 129 4.25 -22.74 -2.54
CA VAL A 129 5.24 -21.75 -2.99
C VAL A 129 4.95 -20.40 -2.44
N PHE A 130 5.37 -20.28 -1.21
CA PHE A 130 5.56 -19.02 -0.60
C PHE A 130 6.96 -18.52 -0.96
N GLU A 131 7.08 -17.71 -1.99
CA GLU A 131 8.19 -16.78 -2.02
C GLU A 131 7.95 -15.78 -0.88
N PRO A 132 8.79 -15.79 0.17
CA PRO A 132 8.62 -14.84 1.23
C PRO A 132 8.67 -13.46 0.59
N PHE A 133 7.63 -12.69 0.78
CA PHE A 133 7.55 -11.29 0.45
C PHE A 133 8.71 -10.79 -0.42
N LYS A 134 8.58 -10.82 -1.69
CA LYS A 134 9.07 -9.70 -2.44
C LYS A 134 8.13 -8.54 -2.10
N THR A 135 8.34 -7.92 -0.94
CA THR A 135 8.21 -6.48 -0.91
C THR A 135 8.87 -6.08 -2.20
N ILE A 136 8.12 -5.63 -3.16
CA ILE A 136 8.72 -5.18 -4.40
C ILE A 136 9.55 -3.98 -3.98
N ASN A 137 10.77 -4.26 -3.53
CA ASN A 137 11.82 -3.28 -3.42
C ASN A 137 12.26 -3.03 -4.86
N LEU A 138 11.42 -2.27 -5.51
CA LEU A 138 11.77 -1.69 -6.80
C LEU A 138 12.86 -0.65 -6.60
#